data_4c49729751c079bc8129851275320241
#
_entry.id   4c49729751c079bc8129851275320241
#
_cell.length_a   1.000
_cell.length_b   1.000
_cell.length_c   1.000
_cell.angle_alpha   90.00
_cell.angle_beta   90.00
_cell.angle_gamma   90.00
#
_symmetry.space_group_name_H-M   'P 1'
#
loop_
_entity.id
_entity.type
_entity.pdbx_description
1 polymer ?
#
loop_
_entity_poly.entity_id
_entity_poly.type
_entity_poly.pdbx_seq_one_letter_code
_entity_poly.pdbx_strand_id
1 'polypeptide(L)'
;MTEEMAFECLLVSGDPDVVKIMDKVLGDLAISTKISPTPATAVEYLSEGSTDLVIVDWQKDSPTLLQHMSRSGPPQKPALMIVSDLPKSVPGTYSILRKPITIESSTQSLKQTYSKLLHDYRQHTRCVVMKSLTATNQDGRSVPILVQNIGEGGVGLSAREFLSLRDVLSFPLLLPGTDMPIDIEVRVLWLRQYGAAGCEFVRISQADRLRLRDWLEQKCPVKKPLVKL
;
A
#
# COMPACT_ATOMS: atom_id res chain seq x y z
N MET A 1 4.00 -4.11 -23.75
CA MET A 1 2.72 -3.53 -23.32
C MET A 1 2.51 -4.03 -21.89
N THR A 2 2.76 -3.19 -20.90
CA THR A 2 2.39 -3.50 -19.51
C THR A 2 0.89 -3.38 -19.41
N GLU A 3 0.19 -4.48 -19.12
CA GLU A 3 -1.23 -4.43 -18.76
C GLU A 3 -1.37 -3.49 -17.56
N GLU A 4 -2.08 -2.39 -17.76
CA GLU A 4 -2.47 -1.50 -16.66
C GLU A 4 -3.48 -2.28 -15.80
N MET A 5 -3.04 -2.73 -14.62
CA MET A 5 -3.93 -3.43 -13.70
C MET A 5 -4.91 -2.44 -13.08
N ALA A 6 -6.20 -2.65 -13.33
CA ALA A 6 -7.27 -1.90 -12.69
C ALA A 6 -7.32 -2.21 -11.18
N PHE A 7 -7.77 -1.23 -10.39
CA PHE A 7 -8.08 -1.48 -8.99
C PHE A 7 -9.33 -2.35 -8.86
N GLU A 8 -9.32 -3.27 -7.90
CA GLU A 8 -10.44 -4.13 -7.58
C GLU A 8 -11.12 -3.69 -6.29
N CYS A 9 -12.44 -3.48 -6.36
CA CYS A 9 -13.28 -3.12 -5.23
C CYS A 9 -14.25 -4.25 -4.90
N LEU A 10 -14.38 -4.58 -3.62
CA LEU A 10 -15.44 -5.40 -3.08
C LEU A 10 -16.48 -4.49 -2.41
N LEU A 11 -17.66 -4.38 -3.02
CA LEU A 11 -18.81 -3.65 -2.48
C LEU A 11 -19.70 -4.60 -1.70
N VAL A 12 -19.84 -4.36 -0.40
CA VAL A 12 -20.66 -5.19 0.50
C VAL A 12 -21.90 -4.40 0.89
N SER A 13 -23.02 -4.66 0.24
CA SER A 13 -24.29 -4.02 0.53
C SER A 13 -25.46 -4.87 0.01
N GLY A 14 -26.50 -5.00 0.83
CA GLY A 14 -27.80 -5.52 0.43
C GLY A 14 -28.81 -4.43 0.05
N ASP A 15 -28.43 -3.15 0.12
CA ASP A 15 -29.25 -2.00 -0.22
C ASP A 15 -29.13 -1.68 -1.72
N PRO A 16 -30.23 -1.84 -2.52
CA PRO A 16 -30.18 -1.64 -3.96
C PRO A 16 -29.77 -0.19 -4.36
N ASP A 17 -30.14 0.81 -3.57
CA ASP A 17 -29.81 2.20 -3.87
C ASP A 17 -28.32 2.47 -3.65
N VAL A 18 -27.74 1.92 -2.58
CA VAL A 18 -26.30 1.98 -2.34
C VAL A 18 -25.53 1.28 -3.45
N VAL A 19 -25.95 0.07 -3.82
CA VAL A 19 -25.33 -0.71 -4.91
C VAL A 19 -25.36 0.08 -6.21
N LYS A 20 -26.52 0.59 -6.61
CA LYS A 20 -26.70 1.33 -7.86
C LYS A 20 -25.82 2.58 -7.95
N ILE A 21 -25.75 3.36 -6.86
CA ILE A 21 -24.94 4.59 -6.84
C ILE A 21 -23.47 4.26 -6.86
N MET A 22 -23.03 3.31 -6.02
CA MET A 22 -21.62 2.97 -5.90
C MET A 22 -21.08 2.27 -7.15
N ASP A 23 -21.84 1.35 -7.76
CA ASP A 23 -21.44 0.67 -8.99
C ASP A 23 -21.25 1.67 -10.14
N LYS A 24 -22.15 2.64 -10.27
CA LYS A 24 -21.99 3.73 -11.23
C LYS A 24 -20.72 4.54 -10.98
N VAL A 25 -20.47 4.99 -9.75
CA VAL A 25 -19.32 5.84 -9.43
C VAL A 25 -18.01 5.08 -9.57
N LEU A 26 -17.96 3.81 -9.18
CA LEU A 26 -16.80 2.94 -9.36
C LEU A 26 -16.51 2.68 -10.84
N GLY A 27 -17.57 2.43 -11.65
CA GLY A 27 -17.45 2.29 -13.09
C GLY A 27 -16.94 3.56 -13.78
N ASP A 28 -17.43 4.73 -13.38
CA ASP A 28 -16.96 6.03 -13.89
C ASP A 28 -15.47 6.28 -13.56
N LEU A 29 -14.95 5.65 -12.51
CA LEU A 29 -13.53 5.71 -12.09
C LEU A 29 -12.71 4.53 -12.63
N ALA A 30 -13.27 3.69 -13.49
CA ALA A 30 -12.65 2.49 -14.05
C ALA A 30 -12.11 1.52 -12.96
N ILE A 31 -12.83 1.40 -11.85
CA ILE A 31 -12.56 0.46 -10.77
C ILE A 31 -13.41 -0.79 -11.00
N SER A 32 -12.78 -1.95 -11.09
CA SER A 32 -13.48 -3.23 -11.19
C SER A 32 -14.22 -3.54 -9.89
N THR A 33 -15.50 -3.88 -9.96
CA THR A 33 -16.35 -4.06 -8.79
C THR A 33 -16.89 -5.48 -8.70
N LYS A 34 -16.63 -6.13 -7.55
CA LYS A 34 -17.38 -7.33 -7.13
C LYS A 34 -18.41 -6.93 -6.08
N ILE A 35 -19.64 -7.42 -6.20
CA ILE A 35 -20.74 -7.08 -5.27
C ILE A 35 -21.04 -8.30 -4.41
N SER A 36 -21.06 -8.08 -3.09
CA SER A 36 -21.50 -9.07 -2.12
C SER A 36 -22.70 -8.54 -1.33
N PRO A 37 -23.81 -9.27 -1.27
CA PRO A 37 -25.01 -8.80 -0.56
C PRO A 37 -24.86 -8.83 0.96
N THR A 38 -23.92 -9.62 1.48
CA THR A 38 -23.72 -9.80 2.93
C THR A 38 -22.25 -9.82 3.32
N PRO A 39 -21.90 -9.45 4.57
CA PRO A 39 -20.54 -9.59 5.09
C PRO A 39 -20.02 -11.04 5.09
N ALA A 40 -20.90 -12.03 5.23
CA ALA A 40 -20.51 -13.43 5.26
C ALA A 40 -19.98 -13.91 3.89
N THR A 41 -20.70 -13.60 2.80
CA THR A 41 -20.25 -13.92 1.43
C THR A 41 -19.03 -13.10 1.02
N ALA A 42 -18.86 -11.91 1.58
CA ALA A 42 -17.70 -11.07 1.33
C ALA A 42 -16.38 -11.68 1.82
N VAL A 43 -16.42 -12.47 2.90
CA VAL A 43 -15.22 -13.17 3.44
C VAL A 43 -14.66 -14.16 2.42
N GLU A 44 -15.50 -14.84 1.64
CA GLU A 44 -15.06 -15.78 0.60
C GLU A 44 -14.27 -15.04 -0.48
N TYR A 45 -14.78 -13.90 -0.96
CA TYR A 45 -14.09 -13.08 -1.96
C TYR A 45 -12.75 -12.51 -1.47
N LEU A 46 -12.67 -12.13 -0.19
CA LEU A 46 -11.40 -11.66 0.40
C LEU A 46 -10.34 -12.75 0.49
N SER A 47 -10.75 -14.00 0.60
CA SER A 47 -9.84 -15.14 0.66
C SER A 47 -9.21 -15.45 -0.70
N GLU A 48 -9.81 -15.01 -1.81
CA GLU A 48 -9.30 -15.18 -3.17
C GLU A 48 -8.18 -14.21 -3.55
N GLY A 49 -7.98 -13.13 -2.80
CA GLY A 49 -6.68 -12.45 -2.68
C GLY A 49 -6.35 -11.29 -3.60
N SER A 50 -7.29 -10.61 -4.29
CA SER A 50 -6.94 -9.48 -5.19
C SER A 50 -7.60 -8.13 -4.85
N THR A 51 -8.34 -8.03 -3.77
CA THR A 51 -9.12 -6.84 -3.41
C THR A 51 -8.25 -5.71 -2.89
N ASP A 52 -8.33 -4.52 -3.50
CA ASP A 52 -7.60 -3.31 -3.09
C ASP A 52 -8.44 -2.40 -2.18
N LEU A 53 -9.75 -2.36 -2.41
CA LEU A 53 -10.71 -1.53 -1.69
C LEU A 53 -11.90 -2.35 -1.27
N VAL A 54 -12.32 -2.22 -0.02
CA VAL A 54 -13.57 -2.79 0.49
C VAL A 54 -14.48 -1.64 0.91
N ILE A 55 -15.67 -1.61 0.33
CA ILE A 55 -16.72 -0.66 0.71
C ILE A 55 -17.81 -1.44 1.42
N VAL A 56 -18.06 -1.11 2.68
CA VAL A 56 -19.03 -1.83 3.53
C VAL A 56 -20.18 -0.92 3.87
N ASP A 57 -21.37 -1.27 3.41
CA ASP A 57 -22.62 -0.74 3.94
C ASP A 57 -22.84 -1.33 5.33
N TRP A 58 -22.75 -0.50 6.38
CA TRP A 58 -22.65 -0.94 7.75
C TRP A 58 -23.91 -1.64 8.22
N GLN A 59 -23.79 -2.90 8.55
CA GLN A 59 -24.84 -3.78 9.07
C GLN A 59 -24.39 -4.42 10.39
N LYS A 60 -25.33 -5.13 11.05
CA LYS A 60 -25.06 -5.79 12.33
C LYS A 60 -23.86 -6.74 12.29
N ASP A 61 -23.67 -7.44 11.19
CA ASP A 61 -22.62 -8.46 11.01
C ASP A 61 -21.32 -7.92 10.41
N SER A 62 -21.24 -6.61 10.10
CA SER A 62 -20.04 -5.95 9.58
C SER A 62 -18.80 -6.12 10.46
N PRO A 63 -18.88 -6.15 11.81
CA PRO A 63 -17.71 -6.39 12.66
C PRO A 63 -16.97 -7.71 12.37
N THR A 64 -17.68 -8.76 11.97
CA THR A 64 -17.09 -10.06 11.62
C THR A 64 -16.18 -9.96 10.40
N LEU A 65 -16.62 -9.24 9.37
CA LEU A 65 -15.83 -8.96 8.17
C LEU A 65 -14.56 -8.18 8.52
N LEU A 66 -14.68 -7.14 9.36
CA LEU A 66 -13.52 -6.33 9.78
C LEU A 66 -12.52 -7.16 10.60
N GLN A 67 -13.00 -8.06 11.42
CA GLN A 67 -12.14 -8.99 12.17
C GLN A 67 -11.37 -9.91 11.22
N HIS A 68 -12.02 -10.40 10.17
CA HIS A 68 -11.36 -11.20 9.13
C HIS A 68 -10.28 -10.39 8.40
N MET A 69 -10.60 -9.18 7.95
CA MET A 69 -9.63 -8.27 7.32
C MET A 69 -8.43 -7.92 8.22
N SER A 70 -8.63 -7.87 9.54
CA SER A 70 -7.55 -7.58 10.49
C SER A 70 -6.57 -8.74 10.66
N ARG A 71 -6.99 -9.97 10.38
CA ARG A 71 -6.15 -11.18 10.44
C ARG A 71 -5.31 -11.38 9.19
N SER A 72 -5.70 -10.76 8.08
CA SER A 72 -4.92 -10.75 6.86
C SER A 72 -3.67 -9.90 7.07
N GLY A 73 -2.50 -10.54 7.04
CA GLY A 73 -1.21 -9.88 7.27
C GLY A 73 -0.78 -8.99 6.10
N PRO A 74 0.21 -8.09 6.32
CA PRO A 74 0.83 -7.37 5.21
C PRO A 74 1.39 -8.37 4.18
N PRO A 75 1.43 -8.06 2.86
CA PRO A 75 1.52 -6.71 2.32
C PRO A 75 0.23 -6.11 1.76
N GLN A 76 -0.91 -6.78 1.83
CA GLN A 76 -2.11 -6.37 1.09
C GLN A 76 -3.36 -6.33 1.98
N LYS A 77 -3.37 -5.41 2.94
CA LYS A 77 -4.62 -5.10 3.62
C LYS A 77 -5.42 -4.15 2.74
N PRO A 78 -6.62 -4.52 2.25
CA PRO A 78 -7.42 -3.63 1.42
C PRO A 78 -7.81 -2.37 2.20
N ALA A 79 -7.89 -1.24 1.50
CA ALA A 79 -8.44 -0.02 2.07
C ALA A 79 -9.89 -0.22 2.44
N LEU A 80 -10.33 0.35 3.56
CA LEU A 80 -11.70 0.23 4.05
C LEU A 80 -12.44 1.56 3.94
N MET A 81 -13.59 1.55 3.29
CA MET A 81 -14.56 2.63 3.29
C MET A 81 -15.88 2.13 3.87
N ILE A 82 -16.52 2.94 4.69
CA ILE A 82 -17.79 2.59 5.34
C ILE A 82 -18.90 3.50 4.83
N VAL A 83 -20.03 2.90 4.49
CA VAL A 83 -21.32 3.59 4.26
C VAL A 83 -22.18 3.37 5.49
N SER A 84 -22.66 4.43 6.15
CA SER A 84 -23.42 4.29 7.41
C SER A 84 -24.30 5.50 7.69
N ASP A 85 -25.44 5.27 8.36
CA ASP A 85 -26.30 6.32 8.90
C ASP A 85 -25.68 6.98 10.15
N LEU A 86 -24.85 6.25 10.88
CA LEU A 86 -24.32 6.68 12.16
C LEU A 86 -22.85 7.10 12.04
N PRO A 87 -22.44 8.18 12.75
CA PRO A 87 -21.05 8.57 12.85
C PRO A 87 -20.31 7.58 13.76
N LYS A 88 -19.87 6.45 13.18
CA LYS A 88 -19.03 5.48 13.91
C LYS A 88 -17.59 5.63 13.44
N SER A 89 -16.71 5.95 14.38
CA SER A 89 -15.27 5.83 14.12
C SER A 89 -14.89 4.35 14.20
N VAL A 90 -14.46 3.79 13.07
CA VAL A 90 -13.94 2.42 13.01
C VAL A 90 -12.44 2.54 12.72
N PRO A 91 -11.57 1.99 13.59
CA PRO A 91 -10.13 2.04 13.38
C PRO A 91 -9.73 1.44 12.03
N GLY A 92 -8.83 2.11 11.31
CA GLY A 92 -8.33 1.65 10.00
C GLY A 92 -9.24 1.99 8.82
N THR A 93 -10.30 2.79 9.02
CA THR A 93 -11.16 3.26 7.94
C THR A 93 -10.54 4.47 7.24
N TYR A 94 -10.51 4.45 5.92
CA TYR A 94 -10.02 5.56 5.09
C TYR A 94 -11.01 6.70 5.00
N SER A 95 -12.30 6.37 4.86
CA SER A 95 -13.38 7.35 4.82
C SER A 95 -14.71 6.73 5.26
N ILE A 96 -15.64 7.59 5.70
CA ILE A 96 -17.00 7.24 6.06
C ILE A 96 -17.94 8.08 5.22
N LEU A 97 -18.82 7.41 4.47
CA LEU A 97 -19.84 8.03 3.66
C LEU A 97 -21.19 7.90 4.38
N ARG A 98 -21.82 9.04 4.65
CA ARG A 98 -23.12 9.07 5.36
C ARG A 98 -24.28 8.83 4.41
N LYS A 99 -25.25 8.05 4.84
CA LYS A 99 -26.54 7.90 4.17
C LYS A 99 -27.44 9.14 4.43
N PRO A 100 -28.29 9.52 3.46
CA PRO A 100 -28.41 8.97 2.13
C PRO A 100 -27.21 9.35 1.25
N ILE A 101 -26.68 8.38 0.51
CA ILE A 101 -25.55 8.62 -0.38
C ILE A 101 -26.02 9.25 -1.69
N THR A 102 -25.19 10.07 -2.32
CA THR A 102 -25.39 10.65 -3.64
C THR A 102 -24.20 10.36 -4.53
N ILE A 103 -24.36 10.50 -5.84
CA ILE A 103 -23.24 10.37 -6.79
C ILE A 103 -22.12 11.34 -6.43
N GLU A 104 -22.44 12.59 -6.09
CA GLU A 104 -21.46 13.62 -5.76
C GLU A 104 -20.69 13.29 -4.48
N SER A 105 -21.39 12.98 -3.37
CA SER A 105 -20.76 12.64 -2.10
C SER A 105 -19.91 11.37 -2.21
N SER A 106 -20.37 10.37 -2.96
CA SER A 106 -19.67 9.13 -3.22
C SER A 106 -18.42 9.35 -4.06
N THR A 107 -18.52 10.15 -5.14
CA THR A 107 -17.36 10.49 -5.99
C THR A 107 -16.30 11.23 -5.19
N GLN A 108 -16.68 12.24 -4.39
CA GLN A 108 -15.73 13.00 -3.58
C GLN A 108 -15.03 12.11 -2.54
N SER A 109 -15.78 11.27 -1.84
CA SER A 109 -15.24 10.36 -0.84
C SER A 109 -14.32 9.29 -1.45
N LEU A 110 -14.69 8.75 -2.62
CA LEU A 110 -13.86 7.79 -3.35
C LEU A 110 -12.56 8.43 -3.86
N LYS A 111 -12.59 9.65 -4.39
CA LYS A 111 -11.38 10.37 -4.81
C LYS A 111 -10.40 10.55 -3.64
N GLN A 112 -10.88 10.92 -2.46
CA GLN A 112 -10.05 11.04 -1.27
C GLN A 112 -9.48 9.69 -0.81
N THR A 113 -10.32 8.65 -0.77
CA THR A 113 -9.91 7.29 -0.42
C THR A 113 -8.88 6.76 -1.41
N TYR A 114 -9.11 6.98 -2.69
CA TYR A 114 -8.23 6.57 -3.77
C TYR A 114 -6.85 7.23 -3.70
N SER A 115 -6.80 8.53 -3.42
CA SER A 115 -5.54 9.25 -3.23
C SER A 115 -4.71 8.68 -2.09
N LYS A 116 -5.36 8.34 -0.97
CA LYS A 116 -4.70 7.64 0.15
C LYS A 116 -4.24 6.25 -0.23
N LEU A 117 -5.10 5.48 -0.91
CA LEU A 117 -4.78 4.14 -1.39
C LEU A 117 -3.54 4.14 -2.28
N LEU A 118 -3.46 5.06 -3.24
CA LEU A 118 -2.29 5.21 -4.10
C LEU A 118 -1.03 5.56 -3.30
N HIS A 119 -1.16 6.46 -2.33
CA HIS A 119 -0.04 6.84 -1.48
C HIS A 119 0.48 5.64 -0.67
N ASP A 120 -0.42 4.90 -0.02
CA ASP A 120 -0.06 3.75 0.80
C ASP A 120 0.51 2.61 -0.07
N TYR A 121 -0.07 2.38 -1.25
CA TYR A 121 0.44 1.40 -2.21
C TYR A 121 1.87 1.73 -2.61
N ARG A 122 2.17 2.99 -2.94
CA ARG A 122 3.53 3.44 -3.27
C ARG A 122 4.50 3.25 -2.10
N GLN A 123 4.08 3.58 -0.88
CA GLN A 123 4.93 3.41 0.31
C GLN A 123 5.23 1.94 0.63
N HIS A 124 4.30 1.03 0.35
CA HIS A 124 4.45 -0.39 0.66
C HIS A 124 4.98 -1.24 -0.50
N THR A 125 4.92 -0.72 -1.74
CA THR A 125 5.48 -1.41 -2.91
C THR A 125 6.98 -1.51 -2.80
N ARG A 126 7.52 -2.71 -2.94
CA ARG A 126 8.95 -3.02 -2.85
C ARG A 126 9.42 -3.68 -4.14
N CYS A 127 10.41 -3.08 -4.79
CA CYS A 127 11.10 -3.70 -5.92
C CYS A 127 12.28 -4.53 -5.43
N VAL A 128 12.42 -5.75 -5.96
CA VAL A 128 13.58 -6.60 -5.71
C VAL A 128 14.81 -6.03 -6.40
N VAL A 129 15.91 -5.87 -5.66
CA VAL A 129 17.18 -5.29 -6.16
C VAL A 129 18.32 -6.30 -6.10
N MET A 130 18.43 -7.07 -5.01
CA MET A 130 19.48 -8.11 -4.77
C MET A 130 20.90 -7.60 -5.06
N LYS A 131 21.30 -6.50 -4.41
CA LYS A 131 22.61 -5.87 -4.61
C LYS A 131 23.49 -5.99 -3.36
N SER A 132 24.64 -6.66 -3.49
CA SER A 132 25.67 -6.68 -2.44
C SER A 132 26.52 -5.43 -2.51
N LEU A 133 26.76 -4.79 -1.38
CA LEU A 133 27.57 -3.59 -1.23
C LEU A 133 28.08 -3.44 0.21
N THR A 134 28.91 -2.45 0.44
CA THR A 134 29.41 -2.09 1.76
C THR A 134 28.77 -0.78 2.21
N ALA A 135 28.10 -0.81 3.35
CA ALA A 135 27.59 0.38 4.02
C ALA A 135 28.59 0.89 5.05
N THR A 136 28.47 2.15 5.41
CA THR A 136 29.20 2.75 6.55
C THR A 136 28.21 2.98 7.68
N ASN A 137 28.50 2.51 8.87
CA ASN A 137 27.68 2.78 10.04
C ASN A 137 28.03 4.17 10.65
N GLN A 138 27.29 4.58 11.68
CA GLN A 138 27.49 5.85 12.38
C GLN A 138 28.86 6.01 13.05
N ASP A 139 29.57 4.89 13.31
CA ASP A 139 30.92 4.88 13.87
C ASP A 139 32.02 4.93 12.79
N GLY A 140 31.65 5.05 11.51
CA GLY A 140 32.57 5.02 10.38
C GLY A 140 33.07 3.62 9.99
N ARG A 141 32.49 2.55 10.54
CA ARG A 141 32.88 1.17 10.23
C ARG A 141 32.18 0.68 8.97
N SER A 142 32.91 -0.11 8.18
CA SER A 142 32.39 -0.77 7.00
C SER A 142 31.58 -2.01 7.37
N VAL A 143 30.33 -2.09 6.90
CA VAL A 143 29.41 -3.19 7.14
C VAL A 143 28.98 -3.78 5.79
N PRO A 144 29.38 -5.03 5.47
CA PRO A 144 28.91 -5.71 4.28
C PRO A 144 27.41 -6.03 4.36
N ILE A 145 26.63 -5.57 3.40
CA ILE A 145 25.19 -5.76 3.34
C ILE A 145 24.74 -6.28 1.97
N LEU A 146 23.60 -6.95 1.95
CA LEU A 146 22.85 -7.29 0.75
C LEU A 146 21.53 -6.50 0.79
N VAL A 147 21.38 -5.52 -0.08
CA VAL A 147 20.09 -4.86 -0.30
C VAL A 147 19.21 -5.81 -1.10
N GLN A 148 18.13 -6.29 -0.50
CA GLN A 148 17.22 -7.26 -1.09
C GLN A 148 16.11 -6.59 -1.90
N ASN A 149 15.57 -5.50 -1.36
CA ASN A 149 14.48 -4.75 -1.99
C ASN A 149 14.50 -3.28 -1.56
N ILE A 150 13.85 -2.44 -2.36
CA ILE A 150 13.72 -1.01 -2.10
C ILE A 150 12.30 -0.53 -2.43
N GLY A 151 11.80 0.42 -1.67
CA GLY A 151 10.55 1.14 -1.91
C GLY A 151 10.71 2.64 -1.65
N GLU A 152 9.64 3.42 -1.78
CA GLU A 152 9.69 4.89 -1.56
C GLU A 152 10.09 5.28 -0.13
N GLY A 153 9.75 4.45 0.87
CA GLY A 153 9.99 4.75 2.29
C GLY A 153 11.28 4.14 2.86
N GLY A 154 11.98 3.24 2.14
CA GLY A 154 13.15 2.57 2.67
C GLY A 154 13.54 1.29 1.98
N VAL A 155 14.43 0.51 2.60
CA VAL A 155 15.02 -0.71 2.04
C VAL A 155 14.84 -1.91 2.97
N GLY A 156 14.74 -3.10 2.38
CA GLY A 156 14.96 -4.37 3.05
C GLY A 156 16.38 -4.86 2.73
N LEU A 157 17.14 -5.17 3.75
CA LEU A 157 18.51 -5.65 3.60
C LEU A 157 18.81 -6.83 4.52
N SER A 158 19.94 -7.48 4.30
CA SER A 158 20.54 -8.39 5.27
C SER A 158 22.01 -8.05 5.46
N ALA A 159 22.52 -8.22 6.69
CA ALA A 159 23.91 -8.06 7.04
C ALA A 159 24.43 -9.37 7.64
N ARG A 160 25.73 -9.66 7.43
CA ARG A 160 26.41 -10.77 8.09
C ARG A 160 26.80 -10.44 9.52
N GLU A 161 27.03 -9.16 9.80
CA GLU A 161 27.32 -8.63 11.12
C GLU A 161 26.03 -8.30 11.87
N PHE A 162 26.13 -8.27 13.21
CA PHE A 162 25.00 -7.93 14.05
C PHE A 162 24.65 -6.45 13.87
N LEU A 163 23.43 -6.19 13.42
CA LEU A 163 22.80 -4.89 13.44
C LEU A 163 21.93 -4.77 14.70
N SER A 164 21.79 -3.56 15.19
CA SER A 164 20.89 -3.21 16.29
C SER A 164 19.73 -2.35 15.79
N LEU A 165 18.63 -2.34 16.53
CA LEU A 165 17.53 -1.40 16.27
C LEU A 165 18.05 0.03 16.37
N ARG A 166 17.65 0.88 15.43
CA ARG A 166 18.05 2.28 15.28
C ARG A 166 19.46 2.50 14.76
N ASP A 167 20.24 1.46 14.46
CA ASP A 167 21.49 1.64 13.73
C ASP A 167 21.25 2.43 12.45
N VAL A 168 22.18 3.32 12.13
CA VAL A 168 22.15 4.12 10.90
C VAL A 168 23.25 3.65 9.98
N LEU A 169 22.89 3.39 8.73
CA LEU A 169 23.78 2.93 7.67
C LEU A 169 23.71 3.88 6.48
N SER A 170 24.87 4.28 5.96
CA SER A 170 24.99 5.13 4.78
C SER A 170 25.67 4.37 3.65
N PHE A 171 25.13 4.42 2.44
CA PHE A 171 25.71 3.78 1.27
C PHE A 171 25.18 4.34 -0.05
N PRO A 172 26.00 4.34 -1.12
CA PRO A 172 25.53 4.57 -2.48
C PRO A 172 24.88 3.30 -3.01
N LEU A 173 23.70 3.42 -3.59
CA LEU A 173 22.98 2.31 -4.22
C LEU A 173 22.80 2.59 -5.72
N LEU A 174 23.45 1.77 -6.54
CA LEU A 174 23.19 1.75 -7.98
C LEU A 174 21.96 0.89 -8.26
N LEU A 175 20.87 1.52 -8.67
CA LEU A 175 19.64 0.83 -9.03
C LEU A 175 19.82 0.06 -10.35
N PRO A 176 19.22 -1.14 -10.50
CA PRO A 176 19.33 -1.92 -11.73
C PRO A 176 18.86 -1.16 -12.98
N GLY A 177 19.76 -1.03 -13.98
CA GLY A 177 19.49 -0.33 -15.22
C GLY A 177 19.64 1.19 -15.15
N THR A 178 20.33 1.71 -14.12
CA THR A 178 20.73 3.12 -14.03
C THR A 178 22.25 3.25 -14.02
N ASP A 179 22.76 4.40 -14.44
CA ASP A 179 24.20 4.68 -14.52
C ASP A 179 24.71 5.50 -13.32
N MET A 180 23.81 6.07 -12.53
CA MET A 180 24.15 6.90 -11.39
C MET A 180 23.61 6.30 -10.09
N PRO A 181 24.45 6.15 -9.04
CA PRO A 181 24.00 5.73 -7.74
C PRO A 181 23.12 6.80 -7.09
N ILE A 182 22.26 6.37 -6.19
CA ILE A 182 21.56 7.22 -5.22
C ILE A 182 22.26 7.11 -3.88
N ASP A 183 22.52 8.25 -3.23
CA ASP A 183 23.11 8.27 -1.90
C ASP A 183 22.01 8.25 -0.84
N ILE A 184 22.03 7.22 -0.02
CA ILE A 184 21.00 6.99 0.99
C ILE A 184 21.60 6.75 2.36
N GLU A 185 20.90 7.27 3.36
CA GLU A 185 21.12 6.98 4.77
C GLU A 185 19.83 6.37 5.33
N VAL A 186 19.96 5.20 5.96
CA VAL A 186 18.82 4.43 6.44
C VAL A 186 18.96 4.10 7.92
N ARG A 187 17.84 3.99 8.63
CA ARG A 187 17.74 3.57 10.03
C ARG A 187 17.05 2.23 10.13
N VAL A 188 17.62 1.32 10.90
CA VAL A 188 17.05 0.00 11.18
C VAL A 188 15.79 0.14 12.05
N LEU A 189 14.64 -0.30 11.53
CA LEU A 189 13.34 -0.29 12.21
C LEU A 189 13.01 -1.63 12.85
N TRP A 190 13.36 -2.73 12.19
CA TRP A 190 13.12 -4.08 12.68
C TRP A 190 14.20 -5.04 12.21
N LEU A 191 14.40 -6.09 12.99
CA LEU A 191 15.34 -7.18 12.72
C LEU A 191 14.61 -8.51 12.76
N ARG A 192 15.05 -9.43 11.93
CA ARG A 192 14.63 -10.84 11.92
C ARG A 192 15.83 -11.77 11.97
N GLN A 193 15.56 -13.07 12.11
CA GLN A 193 16.59 -14.09 12.04
C GLN A 193 17.41 -13.99 10.75
N TYR A 194 18.66 -14.46 10.80
CA TYR A 194 19.63 -14.43 9.69
C TYR A 194 20.04 -13.04 9.21
N GLY A 195 20.01 -12.04 10.12
CA GLY A 195 20.49 -10.69 9.84
C GLY A 195 19.60 -9.87 8.90
N ALA A 196 18.37 -10.33 8.63
CA ALA A 196 17.42 -9.56 7.82
C ALA A 196 16.91 -8.35 8.61
N ALA A 197 16.90 -7.19 7.95
CA ALA A 197 16.49 -5.90 8.52
C ALA A 197 15.59 -5.13 7.57
N GLY A 198 14.60 -4.44 8.14
CA GLY A 198 13.87 -3.40 7.44
C GLY A 198 14.29 -2.04 7.94
N CYS A 199 14.59 -1.16 6.99
CA CYS A 199 15.14 0.16 7.26
C CYS A 199 14.29 1.24 6.58
N GLU A 200 14.13 2.38 7.27
CA GLU A 200 13.53 3.60 6.72
C GLU A 200 14.61 4.55 6.20
N PHE A 201 14.32 5.38 5.24
CA PHE A 201 15.21 6.47 4.82
C PHE A 201 15.23 7.58 5.89
N VAL A 202 16.42 7.87 6.40
CA VAL A 202 16.67 9.03 7.25
C VAL A 202 17.08 10.22 6.39
N ARG A 203 17.94 9.95 5.40
CA ARG A 203 18.45 10.97 4.49
C ARG A 203 18.52 10.43 3.07
N ILE A 204 17.91 11.17 2.17
CA ILE A 204 17.98 10.99 0.72
C ILE A 204 17.78 12.38 0.11
N SER A 205 18.61 12.75 -0.85
CA SER A 205 18.46 14.05 -1.52
C SER A 205 17.13 14.12 -2.29
N GLN A 206 16.61 15.32 -2.51
CA GLN A 206 15.38 15.49 -3.29
C GLN A 206 15.55 14.96 -4.72
N ALA A 207 16.73 15.18 -5.33
CA ALA A 207 17.04 14.67 -6.66
C ALA A 207 17.09 13.14 -6.70
N ASP A 208 17.69 12.50 -5.69
CA ASP A 208 17.74 11.05 -5.56
C ASP A 208 16.38 10.45 -5.29
N ARG A 209 15.56 11.12 -4.48
CA ARG A 209 14.18 10.70 -4.21
C ARG A 209 13.31 10.73 -5.48
N LEU A 210 13.49 11.73 -6.33
CA LEU A 210 12.83 11.79 -7.63
C LEU A 210 13.28 10.65 -8.53
N ARG A 211 14.60 10.44 -8.66
CA ARG A 211 15.17 9.32 -9.45
C ARG A 211 14.70 7.96 -8.97
N LEU A 212 14.65 7.75 -7.65
CA LEU A 212 14.13 6.52 -7.05
C LEU A 212 12.65 6.31 -7.40
N ARG A 213 11.83 7.35 -7.27
CA ARG A 213 10.40 7.27 -7.57
C ARG A 213 10.17 6.94 -9.05
N ASP A 214 10.85 7.63 -9.96
CA ASP A 214 10.73 7.40 -11.41
C ASP A 214 11.17 5.96 -11.76
N TRP A 215 12.23 5.46 -11.12
CA TRP A 215 12.70 4.10 -11.29
C TRP A 215 11.69 3.07 -10.75
N LEU A 216 11.12 3.31 -9.56
CA LEU A 216 10.08 2.45 -8.98
C LEU A 216 8.83 2.39 -9.88
N GLU A 217 8.40 3.52 -10.44
CA GLU A 217 7.26 3.58 -11.37
C GLU A 217 7.50 2.77 -12.65
N GLN A 218 8.74 2.68 -13.13
CA GLN A 218 9.10 1.90 -14.31
C GLN A 218 9.24 0.40 -14.03
N LYS A 219 9.76 0.02 -12.86
CA LYS A 219 10.10 -1.38 -12.53
C LYS A 219 9.03 -2.11 -11.74
N CYS A 220 8.30 -1.40 -10.90
CA CYS A 220 7.17 -1.91 -10.18
C CYS A 220 5.91 -1.25 -10.72
N PRO A 221 5.16 -1.90 -11.62
CA PRO A 221 3.93 -1.34 -12.15
C PRO A 221 2.98 -1.09 -10.99
N VAL A 222 2.85 0.17 -10.62
CA VAL A 222 1.83 0.61 -9.68
C VAL A 222 0.50 0.55 -10.41
N LYS A 223 -0.51 -0.05 -9.78
CA LYS A 223 -1.88 0.04 -10.27
C LYS A 223 -2.21 1.53 -10.48
N LYS A 224 -2.47 1.92 -11.72
CA LYS A 224 -2.79 3.31 -12.06
C LYS A 224 -4.29 3.43 -12.35
N PRO A 225 -4.91 4.57 -12.01
CA PRO A 225 -6.28 4.80 -12.47
C PRO A 225 -6.29 4.87 -13.99
N LEU A 226 -7.25 4.19 -14.60
CA LEU A 226 -7.49 4.29 -16.04
C LEU A 226 -8.05 5.67 -16.43
N VAL A 227 -8.57 6.41 -15.46
CA VAL A 227 -9.13 7.76 -15.62
C VAL A 227 -8.37 8.73 -14.72
N LYS A 228 -7.98 9.90 -15.25
CA LYS A 228 -7.44 11.00 -14.45
C LYS A 228 -8.56 11.55 -13.56
N LEU A 229 -8.39 11.40 -12.26
CA LEU A 229 -9.31 11.89 -11.22
C LEU A 229 -9.29 13.43 -11.12
#